data_f43dafad388c3b143b620ef7b997b9d3
#
_entry.id   f43dafad388c3b143b620ef7b997b9d3
#
_cell.length_a   1.000
_cell.length_b   1.000
_cell.length_c   1.000
_cell.angle_alpha   90.00
_cell.angle_beta   90.00
_cell.angle_gamma   90.00
#
_symmetry.space_group_name_H-M   'P 1'
#
loop_
_entity.id
_entity.type
_entity.pdbx_description
1 polymer ?
#
loop_
_entity_poly.entity_id
_entity_poly.type
_entity_poly.pdbx_seq_one_letter_code
_entity_poly.pdbx_strand_id
1 'polypeptide(L)'
;MEKYLFEREWKEAVLIRKDNKSTVLVIDGEEMEICCPKIVRGNITEGGMPCLVSEGRHSKNGKYEIMAFSLDNPKMGNKDWICLRPIIFEDAIEHFLASHQMEELDNGCKVYEELKVAGKKWDLVTGNAYIEINVPDAILNAAGDGWMQVKSLMLTAEKIARYESAFASLGDTGKKMVFVTIFQHGLNERMQDWLCRELSRYFAMDMDERVEFWIADLKLEPDGIGLLSYQNITGRVLLS
;
A
#
# COMPACT_ATOMS: atom_id res chain seq x y z
N MET A 1 -6.97 -7.19 16.58
CA MET A 1 -7.37 -6.30 15.46
C MET A 1 -8.10 -7.15 14.43
N GLU A 2 -9.22 -6.66 13.94
CA GLU A 2 -9.98 -7.32 12.88
C GLU A 2 -9.26 -7.12 11.54
N LYS A 3 -9.19 -8.19 10.73
CA LYS A 3 -8.53 -8.18 9.43
C LYS A 3 -9.51 -7.73 8.34
N TYR A 4 -9.05 -6.93 7.39
CA TYR A 4 -9.79 -6.74 6.14
C TYR A 4 -9.72 -8.03 5.31
N LEU A 5 -10.85 -8.71 5.14
CA LEU A 5 -10.92 -9.98 4.44
C LEU A 5 -11.24 -9.76 2.95
N PHE A 6 -10.55 -10.50 2.08
CA PHE A 6 -10.89 -10.53 0.67
C PHE A 6 -12.24 -11.25 0.44
N GLU A 7 -12.97 -10.85 -0.58
CA GLU A 7 -14.20 -11.58 -1.00
C GLU A 7 -13.91 -13.07 -1.27
N ARG A 8 -12.70 -13.38 -1.70
CA ARG A 8 -12.19 -14.74 -1.93
C ARG A 8 -10.72 -14.79 -1.52
N GLU A 9 -10.36 -15.85 -0.83
CA GLU A 9 -8.97 -16.16 -0.51
C GLU A 9 -8.13 -16.28 -1.79
N TRP A 10 -6.97 -15.64 -1.80
CA TRP A 10 -6.01 -15.80 -2.89
C TRP A 10 -5.22 -17.10 -2.70
N LYS A 11 -5.00 -17.81 -3.78
CA LYS A 11 -4.25 -19.06 -3.75
C LYS A 11 -2.77 -18.82 -3.84
N GLU A 12 -2.00 -19.62 -3.06
CA GLU A 12 -0.56 -19.69 -3.25
C GLU A 12 -0.22 -20.44 -4.53
N ALA A 13 0.75 -19.91 -5.27
CA ALA A 13 1.29 -20.49 -6.47
C ALA A 13 2.80 -20.24 -6.56
N VAL A 14 3.47 -20.89 -7.48
CA VAL A 14 4.89 -20.67 -7.76
C VAL A 14 5.08 -20.28 -9.21
N LEU A 15 5.72 -19.14 -9.42
CA LEU A 15 6.10 -18.67 -10.74
C LEU A 15 7.46 -19.26 -11.11
N ILE A 16 7.54 -20.05 -12.18
CA ILE A 16 8.77 -20.69 -12.66
C ILE A 16 9.11 -20.24 -14.07
N ARG A 17 10.40 -20.27 -14.39
CA ARG A 17 10.89 -20.07 -15.75
C ARG A 17 11.25 -21.41 -16.34
N LYS A 18 10.61 -21.80 -17.46
CA LYS A 18 10.96 -23.02 -18.19
C LYS A 18 12.16 -22.83 -19.13
N ASP A 19 12.22 -21.67 -19.76
CA ASP A 19 13.31 -21.26 -20.67
C ASP A 19 13.42 -19.73 -20.71
N ASN A 20 14.23 -19.21 -21.63
CA ASN A 20 14.42 -17.75 -21.78
C ASN A 20 13.16 -16.98 -22.22
N LYS A 21 12.11 -17.65 -22.63
CA LYS A 21 10.89 -17.03 -23.18
C LYS A 21 9.61 -17.44 -22.45
N SER A 22 9.59 -18.66 -21.88
CA SER A 22 8.41 -19.25 -21.26
C SER A 22 8.43 -19.05 -19.75
N THR A 23 7.34 -18.53 -19.24
CA THR A 23 7.08 -18.38 -17.79
C THR A 23 5.81 -19.13 -17.46
N VAL A 24 5.87 -19.92 -16.39
CA VAL A 24 4.82 -20.83 -16.00
C VAL A 24 4.42 -20.58 -14.55
N LEU A 25 3.13 -20.57 -14.30
CA LEU A 25 2.53 -20.61 -12.98
C LEU A 25 2.24 -22.06 -12.61
N VAL A 26 2.68 -22.47 -11.44
CA VAL A 26 2.33 -23.78 -10.85
C VAL A 26 1.38 -23.53 -9.69
N ILE A 27 0.17 -24.08 -9.80
CA ILE A 27 -0.87 -23.98 -8.78
C ILE A 27 -1.51 -25.34 -8.61
N ASP A 28 -1.63 -25.82 -7.37
CA ASP A 28 -2.16 -27.16 -7.04
C ASP A 28 -1.50 -28.30 -7.83
N GLY A 29 -0.21 -28.13 -8.22
CA GLY A 29 0.56 -29.08 -9.02
C GLY A 29 0.31 -29.01 -10.53
N GLU A 30 -0.60 -28.19 -11.00
CA GLU A 30 -0.86 -27.96 -12.41
C GLU A 30 -0.05 -26.79 -12.96
N GLU A 31 0.52 -26.96 -14.15
CA GLU A 31 1.29 -25.93 -14.84
C GLU A 31 0.46 -25.21 -15.87
N MET A 32 0.57 -23.89 -15.90
CA MET A 32 -0.01 -23.05 -16.96
C MET A 32 0.96 -21.97 -17.40
N GLU A 33 1.03 -21.74 -18.72
CA GLU A 33 1.85 -20.67 -19.26
C GLU A 33 1.17 -19.32 -19.04
N ILE A 34 1.93 -18.33 -18.57
CA ILE A 34 1.44 -17.01 -18.27
C ILE A 34 2.34 -15.91 -18.84
N CYS A 35 1.80 -14.72 -18.97
CA CYS A 35 2.58 -13.51 -19.21
C CYS A 35 3.10 -12.97 -17.87
N CYS A 36 4.39 -13.18 -17.60
CA CYS A 36 5.03 -12.69 -16.39
C CYS A 36 5.02 -11.15 -16.33
N PRO A 37 4.64 -10.53 -15.21
CA PRO A 37 4.78 -9.11 -15.02
C PRO A 37 6.22 -8.64 -15.23
N LYS A 38 6.39 -7.48 -15.86
CA LYS A 38 7.74 -6.95 -16.22
C LYS A 38 8.68 -6.84 -15.02
N ILE A 39 8.13 -6.50 -13.86
CA ILE A 39 8.87 -6.29 -12.60
C ILE A 39 9.64 -7.54 -12.13
N VAL A 40 9.18 -8.74 -12.47
CA VAL A 40 9.78 -10.00 -12.01
C VAL A 40 10.46 -10.82 -13.13
N ARG A 41 10.33 -10.40 -14.39
CA ARG A 41 10.85 -11.19 -15.53
C ARG A 41 12.33 -11.55 -15.44
N GLY A 42 13.16 -10.68 -14.84
CA GLY A 42 14.59 -10.91 -14.67
C GLY A 42 14.96 -11.73 -13.42
N ASN A 43 14.08 -11.87 -12.47
CA ASN A 43 14.41 -12.21 -11.09
C ASN A 43 13.87 -13.57 -10.63
N ILE A 44 13.29 -14.38 -11.52
CA ILE A 44 12.80 -15.71 -11.19
C ILE A 44 14.01 -16.63 -11.02
N THR A 45 14.18 -17.16 -9.81
CA THR A 45 15.25 -18.12 -9.47
C THR A 45 14.94 -19.52 -10.01
N GLU A 46 15.92 -20.44 -10.00
CA GLU A 46 15.70 -21.86 -10.38
C GLU A 46 14.65 -22.54 -9.53
N GLY A 47 14.49 -22.14 -8.25
CA GLY A 47 13.45 -22.66 -7.34
C GLY A 47 12.06 -22.07 -7.56
N GLY A 48 11.94 -21.10 -8.46
CA GLY A 48 10.72 -20.35 -8.69
C GLY A 48 10.52 -19.21 -7.67
N MET A 49 9.48 -18.41 -7.89
CA MET A 49 9.11 -17.28 -7.02
C MET A 49 7.67 -17.49 -6.51
N PRO A 50 7.46 -17.57 -5.18
CA PRO A 50 6.12 -17.65 -4.62
C PRO A 50 5.29 -16.44 -5.03
N CYS A 51 4.05 -16.68 -5.35
CA CYS A 51 3.09 -15.64 -5.66
C CYS A 51 1.69 -15.97 -5.11
N LEU A 52 0.91 -14.93 -4.87
CA LEU A 52 -0.52 -15.06 -4.61
C LEU A 52 -1.27 -14.75 -5.90
N VAL A 53 -2.27 -15.57 -6.21
CA VAL A 53 -3.09 -15.44 -7.40
C VAL A 53 -4.57 -15.40 -7.03
N SER A 54 -5.31 -14.55 -7.74
CA SER A 54 -6.76 -14.48 -7.69
C SER A 54 -7.37 -15.02 -8.98
N GLU A 55 -8.55 -15.63 -8.91
CA GLU A 55 -9.31 -15.98 -10.11
C GLU A 55 -9.79 -14.71 -10.82
N GLY A 56 -9.21 -14.44 -11.98
CA GLY A 56 -9.52 -13.25 -12.77
C GLY A 56 -10.83 -13.37 -13.53
N ARG A 57 -11.78 -12.47 -13.31
CA ARG A 57 -13.00 -12.38 -14.10
C ARG A 57 -12.76 -11.85 -15.51
N HIS A 58 -11.61 -11.20 -15.77
CA HIS A 58 -11.33 -10.45 -17.01
C HIS A 58 -9.91 -10.64 -17.55
N SER A 59 -9.18 -11.67 -17.14
CA SER A 59 -7.84 -11.87 -17.70
C SER A 59 -7.96 -12.34 -19.16
N LYS A 60 -7.50 -11.51 -20.07
CA LYS A 60 -7.41 -11.84 -21.50
C LYS A 60 -6.54 -13.07 -21.79
N ASN A 61 -5.74 -13.52 -20.84
CA ASN A 61 -4.68 -14.52 -21.02
C ASN A 61 -4.65 -15.63 -19.94
N GLY A 62 -5.73 -15.89 -19.21
CA GLY A 62 -5.71 -16.98 -18.24
C GLY A 62 -6.75 -16.89 -17.13
N LYS A 63 -6.93 -18.00 -16.44
CA LYS A 63 -7.87 -18.16 -15.32
C LYS A 63 -7.47 -17.36 -14.08
N TYR A 64 -6.15 -17.07 -13.92
CA TYR A 64 -5.58 -16.45 -12.73
C TYR A 64 -4.85 -15.15 -13.03
N GLU A 65 -4.88 -14.25 -12.05
CA GLU A 65 -4.15 -13.00 -12.02
C GLU A 65 -3.21 -12.97 -10.82
N ILE A 66 -1.95 -12.56 -11.04
CA ILE A 66 -0.96 -12.45 -9.96
C ILE A 66 -1.22 -11.16 -9.20
N MET A 67 -1.42 -11.29 -7.90
CA MET A 67 -1.76 -10.21 -6.97
C MET A 67 -0.57 -9.78 -6.12
N ALA A 68 0.28 -10.72 -5.72
CA ALA A 68 1.44 -10.47 -4.89
C ALA A 68 2.58 -11.46 -5.17
N PHE A 69 3.78 -11.11 -4.72
CA PHE A 69 4.96 -11.97 -4.74
C PHE A 69 5.62 -12.05 -3.37
N SER A 70 6.43 -13.11 -3.19
CA SER A 70 7.35 -13.22 -2.06
C SER A 70 8.75 -13.59 -2.54
N LEU A 71 9.78 -13.18 -1.79
CA LEU A 71 11.16 -13.62 -1.97
C LEU A 71 11.51 -14.80 -1.05
N ASP A 72 10.57 -15.24 -0.23
CA ASP A 72 10.77 -16.38 0.65
C ASP A 72 10.87 -17.69 -0.13
N ASN A 73 11.42 -18.69 0.52
CA ASN A 73 11.47 -20.02 -0.09
C ASN A 73 10.04 -20.54 -0.32
N PRO A 74 9.71 -21.06 -1.52
CA PRO A 74 8.38 -21.61 -1.81
C PRO A 74 7.88 -22.66 -0.82
N LYS A 75 8.79 -23.35 -0.12
CA LYS A 75 8.47 -24.39 0.87
C LYS A 75 8.19 -23.86 2.28
N MET A 76 8.39 -22.55 2.53
CA MET A 76 8.07 -21.95 3.83
C MET A 76 6.55 -21.86 4.01
N GLY A 77 6.06 -22.20 5.20
CA GLY A 77 4.64 -22.09 5.53
C GLY A 77 4.17 -20.64 5.64
N ASN A 78 4.96 -19.77 6.29
CA ASN A 78 4.68 -18.35 6.38
C ASN A 78 5.61 -17.59 5.43
N LYS A 79 5.04 -16.73 4.61
CA LYS A 79 5.76 -15.90 3.66
C LYS A 79 5.38 -14.43 3.83
N ASP A 80 6.33 -13.57 3.56
CA ASP A 80 6.07 -12.14 3.47
C ASP A 80 5.68 -11.77 2.04
N TRP A 81 4.48 -11.23 1.89
CA TRP A 81 3.87 -10.93 0.61
C TRP A 81 3.96 -9.45 0.26
N ILE A 82 4.38 -9.15 -0.97
CA ILE A 82 4.33 -7.80 -1.55
C ILE A 82 3.23 -7.73 -2.59
N CYS A 83 2.24 -6.89 -2.33
CA CYS A 83 1.17 -6.61 -3.27
C CYS A 83 1.66 -5.74 -4.42
N LEU A 84 1.24 -6.09 -5.64
CA LEU A 84 1.47 -5.31 -6.85
C LEU A 84 0.31 -4.37 -7.21
N ARG A 85 -0.78 -4.39 -6.43
CA ARG A 85 -1.98 -3.59 -6.65
C ARG A 85 -2.27 -2.73 -5.45
N PRO A 86 -1.74 -1.51 -5.43
CA PRO A 86 -1.88 -0.60 -4.28
C PRO A 86 -3.33 -0.32 -3.86
N ILE A 87 -4.27 -0.32 -4.79
CA ILE A 87 -5.67 0.02 -4.56
C ILE A 87 -6.33 -0.77 -3.42
N ILE A 88 -5.94 -2.02 -3.23
CA ILE A 88 -6.53 -2.86 -2.18
C ILE A 88 -6.18 -2.38 -0.76
N PHE A 89 -5.12 -1.59 -0.62
CA PHE A 89 -4.77 -1.01 0.68
C PHE A 89 -5.64 0.20 1.02
N GLU A 90 -6.19 0.89 0.02
CA GLU A 90 -7.18 1.95 0.24
C GLU A 90 -8.45 1.36 0.84
N ASP A 91 -8.95 0.25 0.26
CA ASP A 91 -10.10 -0.50 0.79
C ASP A 91 -9.84 -1.01 2.22
N ALA A 92 -8.61 -1.48 2.49
CA ALA A 92 -8.23 -1.94 3.82
C ALA A 92 -8.21 -0.80 4.85
N ILE A 93 -7.68 0.38 4.51
CA ILE A 93 -7.69 1.55 5.40
C ILE A 93 -9.13 2.00 5.67
N GLU A 94 -9.99 2.01 4.65
CA GLU A 94 -11.42 2.29 4.85
C GLU A 94 -12.05 1.34 5.87
N HIS A 95 -11.80 0.03 5.71
CA HIS A 95 -12.28 -0.99 6.64
C HIS A 95 -11.77 -0.77 8.07
N PHE A 96 -10.47 -0.45 8.25
CA PHE A 96 -9.89 -0.20 9.57
C PHE A 96 -10.44 1.07 10.23
N LEU A 97 -10.75 2.09 9.47
CA LEU A 97 -11.46 3.27 9.96
C LEU A 97 -12.91 2.92 10.33
N ALA A 98 -13.64 2.26 9.45
CA ALA A 98 -15.03 1.89 9.69
C ALA A 98 -15.21 0.92 10.87
N SER A 99 -14.21 0.09 11.16
CA SER A 99 -14.19 -0.83 12.31
C SER A 99 -13.53 -0.24 13.57
N HIS A 100 -13.29 1.08 13.58
CA HIS A 100 -12.70 1.82 14.72
C HIS A 100 -11.33 1.31 15.17
N GLN A 101 -10.54 0.78 14.26
CA GLN A 101 -9.16 0.35 14.57
C GLN A 101 -8.15 1.50 14.44
N MET A 102 -8.54 2.63 13.86
CA MET A 102 -7.77 3.86 13.71
C MET A 102 -8.52 5.06 14.32
N GLU A 103 -8.89 4.93 15.61
CA GLU A 103 -9.80 5.84 16.33
C GLU A 103 -9.40 7.31 16.26
N GLU A 104 -8.10 7.63 16.26
CA GLU A 104 -7.64 9.01 16.18
C GLU A 104 -7.98 9.69 14.85
N LEU A 105 -8.26 8.91 13.80
CA LEU A 105 -8.60 9.39 12.47
C LEU A 105 -10.11 9.35 12.17
N ASP A 106 -10.89 8.51 12.83
CA ASP A 106 -12.32 8.36 12.50
C ASP A 106 -13.27 9.02 13.49
N ASN A 107 -12.88 9.10 14.77
CA ASN A 107 -13.69 9.64 15.86
C ASN A 107 -15.12 9.06 15.93
N GLY A 108 -15.30 7.81 15.54
CA GLY A 108 -16.59 7.10 15.56
C GLY A 108 -17.61 7.55 14.50
N CYS A 109 -17.18 8.29 13.49
CA CYS A 109 -18.07 8.82 12.45
C CYS A 109 -18.05 7.93 11.20
N LYS A 110 -19.09 8.10 10.37
CA LYS A 110 -19.17 7.44 9.06
C LYS A 110 -17.99 7.83 8.17
N VAL A 111 -17.38 6.85 7.51
CA VAL A 111 -16.36 7.04 6.49
C VAL A 111 -17.05 7.21 5.13
N TYR A 112 -16.56 8.14 4.33
CA TYR A 112 -17.01 8.39 2.96
C TYR A 112 -15.83 8.26 2.02
N GLU A 113 -15.98 7.42 1.00
CA GLU A 113 -15.00 7.25 -0.06
C GLU A 113 -15.11 8.35 -1.13
N GLU A 114 -13.99 8.66 -1.75
CA GLU A 114 -13.88 9.45 -2.98
C GLU A 114 -14.70 10.74 -3.01
N LEU A 115 -14.87 11.39 -1.86
CA LEU A 115 -15.70 12.58 -1.76
C LEU A 115 -14.98 13.82 -2.35
N LYS A 116 -15.64 14.51 -3.27
CA LYS A 116 -15.12 15.74 -3.85
C LYS A 116 -15.48 16.93 -2.96
N VAL A 117 -14.46 17.53 -2.33
CA VAL A 117 -14.61 18.69 -1.45
C VAL A 117 -13.61 19.78 -1.87
N ALA A 118 -14.05 21.01 -1.94
CA ALA A 118 -13.23 22.17 -2.41
C ALA A 118 -12.51 21.91 -3.75
N GLY A 119 -13.18 21.22 -4.68
CA GLY A 119 -12.62 20.92 -5.98
C GLY A 119 -11.58 19.79 -6.00
N LYS A 120 -11.24 19.20 -4.84
CA LYS A 120 -10.36 18.02 -4.71
C LYS A 120 -11.16 16.77 -4.39
N LYS A 121 -10.74 15.65 -4.96
CA LYS A 121 -11.20 14.33 -4.62
C LYS A 121 -10.29 13.81 -3.51
N TRP A 122 -10.88 13.47 -2.38
CA TRP A 122 -10.20 12.87 -1.24
C TRP A 122 -10.47 11.38 -1.27
N ASP A 123 -9.47 10.57 -0.96
CA ASP A 123 -9.63 9.11 -0.95
C ASP A 123 -10.67 8.72 0.10
N LEU A 124 -10.52 9.25 1.33
CA LEU A 124 -11.49 9.03 2.41
C LEU A 124 -11.81 10.33 3.14
N VAL A 125 -13.03 10.42 3.67
CA VAL A 125 -13.46 11.53 4.54
C VAL A 125 -14.17 10.97 5.76
N THR A 126 -13.70 11.34 6.94
CA THR A 126 -14.28 10.96 8.24
C THR A 126 -14.93 12.17 8.93
N GLY A 127 -15.43 11.99 10.16
CA GLY A 127 -15.97 13.08 10.96
C GLY A 127 -14.95 14.16 11.26
N ASN A 128 -13.69 13.81 11.42
CA ASN A 128 -12.60 14.70 11.87
C ASN A 128 -11.45 14.86 10.88
N ALA A 129 -11.47 14.18 9.72
CA ALA A 129 -10.38 14.26 8.77
C ALA A 129 -10.81 14.17 7.30
N TYR A 130 -10.04 14.85 6.44
CA TYR A 130 -9.92 14.60 5.01
C TYR A 130 -8.62 13.81 4.80
N ILE A 131 -8.72 12.60 4.24
CA ILE A 131 -7.61 11.65 4.18
C ILE A 131 -7.19 11.42 2.73
N GLU A 132 -5.91 11.57 2.48
CA GLU A 132 -5.24 11.17 1.24
C GLU A 132 -4.32 10.00 1.53
N ILE A 133 -4.52 8.89 0.83
CA ILE A 133 -3.74 7.67 0.99
C ILE A 133 -2.59 7.64 0.00
N ASN A 134 -1.42 7.29 0.48
CA ASN A 134 -0.21 7.15 -0.32
C ASN A 134 0.37 5.75 -0.13
N VAL A 135 0.36 4.97 -1.20
CA VAL A 135 0.95 3.62 -1.20
C VAL A 135 2.19 3.62 -2.07
N PRO A 136 3.40 3.67 -1.50
CA PRO A 136 4.62 3.59 -2.28
C PRO A 136 4.72 2.26 -3.03
N ASP A 137 5.07 2.32 -4.31
CA ASP A 137 5.29 1.12 -5.11
C ASP A 137 6.40 0.26 -4.51
N ALA A 138 6.21 -1.05 -4.51
CA ALA A 138 7.26 -2.00 -4.17
C ALA A 138 7.93 -2.53 -5.45
N ILE A 139 9.26 -2.47 -5.49
CA ILE A 139 10.07 -3.05 -6.56
C ILE A 139 11.15 -3.95 -5.98
N LEU A 140 11.58 -4.94 -6.77
CA LEU A 140 12.79 -5.68 -6.44
C LEU A 140 14.02 -4.78 -6.53
N ASN A 141 14.94 -4.92 -5.58
CA ASN A 141 16.22 -4.24 -5.67
C ASN A 141 17.04 -4.76 -6.88
N ALA A 142 18.12 -4.06 -7.24
CA ALA A 142 18.93 -4.40 -8.41
C ALA A 142 19.58 -5.79 -8.31
N ALA A 143 19.82 -6.28 -7.09
CA ALA A 143 20.38 -7.62 -6.85
C ALA A 143 19.30 -8.71 -6.92
N GLY A 144 18.01 -8.35 -6.82
CA GLY A 144 16.90 -9.31 -6.85
C GLY A 144 16.74 -10.12 -5.57
N ASP A 145 17.43 -9.75 -4.49
CA ASP A 145 17.45 -10.44 -3.20
C ASP A 145 16.66 -9.70 -2.09
N GLY A 146 16.00 -8.62 -2.43
CA GLY A 146 15.19 -7.84 -1.50
C GLY A 146 14.20 -6.91 -2.19
N TRP A 147 13.13 -6.59 -1.47
CA TRP A 147 12.17 -5.58 -1.88
C TRP A 147 12.61 -4.20 -1.43
N MET A 148 12.37 -3.21 -2.27
CA MET A 148 12.47 -1.80 -1.92
C MET A 148 11.15 -1.15 -2.26
N GLN A 149 10.59 -0.41 -1.33
CA GLN A 149 9.56 0.55 -1.68
C GLN A 149 10.21 1.71 -2.44
N VAL A 150 9.62 2.07 -3.58
CA VAL A 150 10.21 3.11 -4.42
C VAL A 150 10.20 4.42 -3.66
N LYS A 151 11.34 5.08 -3.64
CA LYS A 151 11.51 6.41 -3.06
C LYS A 151 10.76 7.53 -3.81
N SER A 152 10.04 7.21 -4.90
CA SER A 152 9.08 8.15 -5.46
C SER A 152 7.86 8.14 -4.55
N LEU A 153 7.91 8.96 -3.51
CA LEU A 153 6.68 9.32 -2.83
C LEU A 153 5.74 9.86 -3.90
N MET A 154 4.59 9.23 -4.05
CA MET A 154 3.50 9.82 -4.83
C MET A 154 3.03 11.14 -4.22
N LEU A 155 3.45 11.46 -2.99
CA LEU A 155 3.38 12.74 -2.33
C LEU A 155 4.54 13.62 -2.79
N THR A 156 4.33 14.36 -3.87
CA THR A 156 5.22 15.46 -4.26
C THR A 156 4.83 16.73 -3.50
N ALA A 157 5.79 17.63 -3.28
CA ALA A 157 5.52 18.97 -2.73
C ALA A 157 4.35 19.66 -3.44
N GLU A 158 4.31 19.54 -4.76
CA GLU A 158 3.26 20.11 -5.59
C GLU A 158 1.88 19.48 -5.33
N LYS A 159 1.83 18.16 -5.10
CA LYS A 159 0.58 17.48 -4.71
C LYS A 159 0.11 17.99 -3.35
N ILE A 160 0.98 18.03 -2.36
CA ILE A 160 0.66 18.50 -1.01
C ILE A 160 0.18 19.96 -1.05
N ALA A 161 0.93 20.87 -1.69
CA ALA A 161 0.53 22.28 -1.79
C ALA A 161 -0.85 22.46 -2.44
N ARG A 162 -1.22 21.63 -3.42
CA ARG A 162 -2.55 21.64 -4.02
C ARG A 162 -3.64 21.21 -3.05
N TYR A 163 -3.37 20.24 -2.17
CA TYR A 163 -4.32 19.81 -1.15
C TYR A 163 -4.43 20.85 -0.03
N GLU A 164 -3.33 21.42 0.43
CA GLU A 164 -3.33 22.52 1.41
C GLU A 164 -4.13 23.72 0.93
N SER A 165 -3.94 24.15 -0.32
CA SER A 165 -4.71 25.25 -0.91
C SER A 165 -6.21 24.95 -0.96
N ALA A 166 -6.59 23.74 -1.30
CA ALA A 166 -7.99 23.31 -1.28
C ALA A 166 -8.53 23.27 0.16
N PHE A 167 -7.76 22.75 1.10
CA PHE A 167 -8.13 22.64 2.50
C PHE A 167 -8.29 24.04 3.14
N ALA A 168 -7.35 24.96 2.90
CA ALA A 168 -7.44 26.34 3.37
C ALA A 168 -8.70 27.05 2.87
N SER A 169 -9.18 26.74 1.65
CA SER A 169 -10.41 27.32 1.10
C SER A 169 -11.69 26.87 1.82
N LEU A 170 -11.63 25.81 2.61
CA LEU A 170 -12.77 25.32 3.40
C LEU A 170 -13.01 26.14 4.68
N GLY A 171 -12.05 26.98 5.09
CA GLY A 171 -12.08 27.68 6.36
C GLY A 171 -11.94 26.73 7.55
N ASP A 172 -12.44 27.14 8.70
CA ASP A 172 -12.42 26.29 9.90
C ASP A 172 -13.59 25.30 9.88
N THR A 173 -13.30 24.09 9.43
CA THR A 173 -14.27 22.97 9.43
C THR A 173 -14.19 22.12 10.70
N GLY A 174 -13.25 22.40 11.59
CA GLY A 174 -12.90 21.54 12.73
C GLY A 174 -12.26 20.20 12.33
N LYS A 175 -11.97 20.00 11.01
CA LYS A 175 -11.35 18.78 10.49
C LYS A 175 -9.86 18.98 10.25
N LYS A 176 -9.14 17.88 10.23
CA LYS A 176 -7.72 17.82 9.85
C LYS A 176 -7.56 17.42 8.38
N MET A 177 -6.44 17.76 7.79
CA MET A 177 -5.95 17.20 6.54
C MET A 177 -4.89 16.14 6.86
N VAL A 178 -5.11 14.92 6.44
CA VAL A 178 -4.28 13.78 6.82
C VAL A 178 -3.71 13.09 5.60
N PHE A 179 -2.39 12.91 5.59
CA PHE A 179 -1.70 12.07 4.61
C PHE A 179 -1.30 10.76 5.28
N VAL A 180 -1.87 9.64 4.85
CA VAL A 180 -1.52 8.31 5.34
C VAL A 180 -0.60 7.62 4.35
N THR A 181 0.65 7.37 4.74
CA THR A 181 1.58 6.56 3.94
C THR A 181 1.55 5.11 4.40
N ILE A 182 1.25 4.21 3.47
CA ILE A 182 1.16 2.79 3.75
C ILE A 182 2.49 2.10 3.46
N PHE A 183 2.95 1.31 4.40
CA PHE A 183 4.08 0.41 4.20
C PHE A 183 3.62 -1.05 4.26
N GLN A 184 4.15 -1.84 3.34
CA GLN A 184 4.04 -3.29 3.35
C GLN A 184 5.25 -3.87 4.09
N HIS A 185 5.11 -4.94 4.85
CA HIS A 185 6.17 -5.68 5.57
C HIS A 185 6.86 -4.97 6.72
N GLY A 186 6.16 -4.39 7.59
CA GLY A 186 6.76 -3.83 8.78
C GLY A 186 7.69 -2.64 8.48
N LEU A 187 7.46 -1.58 9.21
CA LEU A 187 8.28 -0.38 9.16
C LEU A 187 9.61 -0.65 9.84
N ASN A 188 10.71 -0.54 9.10
CA ASN A 188 11.99 -0.38 9.76
C ASN A 188 12.26 1.12 10.01
N GLU A 189 13.04 1.42 11.06
CA GLU A 189 13.37 2.80 11.46
C GLU A 189 13.98 3.61 10.29
N ARG A 190 14.76 2.96 9.43
CA ARG A 190 15.39 3.62 8.28
C ARG A 190 14.38 4.11 7.25
N MET A 191 13.27 3.39 7.07
CA MET A 191 12.20 3.81 6.16
C MET A 191 11.43 4.98 6.76
N GLN A 192 11.15 4.95 8.07
CA GLN A 192 10.53 6.08 8.76
C GLN A 192 11.40 7.33 8.72
N ASP A 193 12.69 7.21 9.04
CA ASP A 193 13.64 8.33 9.01
C ASP A 193 13.80 8.89 7.59
N TRP A 194 13.81 8.01 6.59
CA TRP A 194 13.83 8.46 5.21
C TRP A 194 12.54 9.24 4.86
N LEU A 195 11.36 8.72 5.21
CA LEU A 195 10.08 9.39 4.96
C LEU A 195 10.03 10.76 5.64
N CYS A 196 10.40 10.83 6.92
CA CYS A 196 10.44 12.10 7.66
C CYS A 196 11.34 13.12 6.98
N ARG A 197 12.57 12.73 6.57
CA ARG A 197 13.50 13.61 5.85
C ARG A 197 13.00 14.06 4.48
N GLU A 198 12.31 13.18 3.74
CA GLU A 198 11.74 13.57 2.44
C GLU A 198 10.58 14.56 2.63
N LEU A 199 9.72 14.31 3.60
CA LEU A 199 8.60 15.20 3.90
C LEU A 199 9.10 16.56 4.43
N SER A 200 10.07 16.58 5.37
CA SER A 200 10.60 17.82 5.94
C SER A 200 11.21 18.78 4.93
N ARG A 201 11.72 18.26 3.80
CA ARG A 201 12.22 19.10 2.69
C ARG A 201 11.13 19.95 2.03
N TYR A 202 9.89 19.54 2.15
CA TYR A 202 8.75 20.22 1.53
C TYR A 202 8.02 21.15 2.50
N PHE A 203 8.16 20.94 3.80
CA PHE A 203 7.48 21.68 4.84
C PHE A 203 8.41 22.67 5.54
N ALA A 204 8.80 23.74 4.85
CA ALA A 204 9.48 24.85 5.48
C ALA A 204 8.44 25.72 6.23
N MET A 205 8.51 25.69 7.53
CA MET A 205 8.08 26.67 8.53
C MET A 205 6.63 27.23 8.59
N ASP A 206 5.79 27.09 7.57
CA ASP A 206 4.44 27.69 7.54
C ASP A 206 3.31 26.67 7.27
N MET A 207 3.48 25.43 7.71
CA MET A 207 2.43 24.42 7.55
C MET A 207 1.25 24.70 8.48
N ASP A 208 0.03 24.57 7.96
CA ASP A 208 -1.19 24.63 8.77
C ASP A 208 -1.13 23.53 9.85
N GLU A 209 -1.33 23.89 11.12
CA GLU A 209 -1.27 22.98 12.28
C GLU A 209 -2.29 21.81 12.19
N ARG A 210 -3.29 21.94 11.31
CA ARG A 210 -4.28 20.90 11.05
C ARG A 210 -3.81 19.84 10.04
N VAL A 211 -2.62 20.00 9.46
CA VAL A 211 -2.03 19.02 8.53
C VAL A 211 -1.26 17.97 9.32
N GLU A 212 -1.59 16.72 9.10
CA GLU A 212 -0.94 15.60 9.79
C GLU A 212 -0.40 14.56 8.80
N PHE A 213 0.73 13.96 9.17
CA PHE A 213 1.35 12.83 8.48
C PHE A 213 1.27 11.59 9.36
N TRP A 214 0.72 10.54 8.77
CA TRP A 214 0.54 9.26 9.42
C TRP A 214 1.21 8.14 8.63
N ILE A 215 1.58 7.09 9.33
CA ILE A 215 2.09 5.86 8.74
C ILE A 215 1.15 4.73 9.16
N ALA A 216 0.82 3.85 8.23
CA ALA A 216 0.15 2.58 8.50
C ALA A 216 1.04 1.44 8.00
N ASP A 217 1.29 0.46 8.87
CA ASP A 217 2.04 -0.76 8.56
C ASP A 217 1.04 -1.91 8.36
N LEU A 218 0.99 -2.43 7.14
CA LEU A 218 0.01 -3.42 6.75
C LEU A 218 0.69 -4.73 6.33
N LYS A 219 0.16 -5.84 6.83
CA LYS A 219 0.58 -7.19 6.47
C LYS A 219 -0.42 -7.83 5.52
N LEU A 220 0.05 -8.18 4.33
CA LEU A 220 -0.73 -8.94 3.37
C LEU A 220 -0.66 -10.44 3.71
N GLU A 221 -1.80 -11.11 3.68
CA GLU A 221 -1.95 -12.55 3.84
C GLU A 221 -2.91 -13.09 2.76
N PRO A 222 -2.93 -14.41 2.47
CA PRO A 222 -3.75 -14.97 1.40
C PRO A 222 -5.25 -14.65 1.51
N ASP A 223 -5.75 -14.51 2.73
CA ASP A 223 -7.17 -14.27 3.03
C ASP A 223 -7.52 -12.80 3.26
N GLY A 224 -6.51 -11.92 3.39
CA GLY A 224 -6.80 -10.50 3.67
C GLY A 224 -5.58 -9.66 4.05
N ILE A 225 -5.86 -8.51 4.63
CA ILE A 225 -4.87 -7.54 5.09
C ILE A 225 -5.07 -7.27 6.58
N GLY A 226 -3.99 -7.38 7.36
CA GLY A 226 -3.95 -7.01 8.77
C GLY A 226 -3.28 -5.66 8.99
N LEU A 227 -3.83 -4.85 9.89
CA LEU A 227 -3.17 -3.66 10.41
C LEU A 227 -2.20 -4.07 11.52
N LEU A 228 -0.90 -3.87 11.30
CA LEU A 228 0.13 -4.16 12.31
C LEU A 228 0.31 -2.99 13.27
N SER A 229 0.43 -1.80 12.73
CA SER A 229 0.55 -0.56 13.51
C SER A 229 0.13 0.65 12.69
N TYR A 230 -0.21 1.75 13.36
CA TYR A 230 -0.34 3.07 12.76
C TYR A 230 0.14 4.13 13.75
N GLN A 231 0.67 5.24 13.23
CA GLN A 231 1.21 6.30 14.09
C GLN A 231 1.25 7.65 13.39
N ASN A 232 1.03 8.70 14.17
CA ASN A 232 1.25 10.07 13.74
C ASN A 232 2.74 10.40 13.78
N ILE A 233 3.30 10.84 12.65
CA ILE A 233 4.71 11.21 12.50
C ILE A 233 4.91 12.71 12.28
N THR A 234 3.88 13.52 12.38
CA THR A 234 3.93 14.96 12.09
C THR A 234 5.04 15.66 12.88
N GLY A 235 5.14 15.39 14.18
CA GLY A 235 6.20 15.96 15.01
C GLY A 235 7.61 15.58 14.57
N ARG A 236 7.81 14.36 14.04
CA ARG A 236 9.11 13.91 13.51
C ARG A 236 9.44 14.60 12.19
N VAL A 237 8.44 14.81 11.34
CA VAL A 237 8.60 15.54 10.06
C VAL A 237 9.04 16.98 10.30
N LEU A 238 8.44 17.67 11.28
CA LEU A 238 8.75 19.06 11.60
C LEU A 238 10.12 19.23 12.28
N LEU A 239 10.67 18.19 12.91
CA LEU A 239 11.96 18.22 13.62
C LEU A 239 13.12 17.65 12.78
N SER A 240 12.87 17.13 11.59
CA SER A 240 13.87 16.53 10.67
C SER A 240 14.42 17.57 9.71
#